data_d57f657a412668eb712da13b638f8574
#
_entry.id   d57f657a412668eb712da13b638f8574
#
_cell.length_a   1.000
_cell.length_b   1.000
_cell.length_c   1.000
_cell.angle_alpha   90.00
_cell.angle_beta   90.00
_cell.angle_gamma   90.00
#
_symmetry.space_group_name_H-M   'P 1'
#
loop_
_entity.id
_entity.type
_entity.pdbx_description
1 polymer ?
#
loop_
_entity_poly.entity_id
_entity_poly.type
_entity_poly.pdbx_seq_one_letter_code
_entity_poly.pdbx_strand_id
1 'polypeptide(L)'
;MMLEVQLAELLEGTTDAAFAASLEGEIRTWNKAAEGLFGYTAAQVIGKPCAEVVGGRIANGIPVCYEYCNILECVRTCKEISNYDMEVKTSLGEPVWVNVSLLIVANERTDRRFAVHFMRDITERKTAELLTNKMMRMAKDLVGGGAENDALPPISQVTPQEIKVLSLLAKGKTTPEITSELGIGTSTLRNHISNVNHKLHTTSRIEAVVQAIKRGLI
;
A
#
# COMPACT_ATOMS: atom_id res chain seq x y z
N MET A 1 18.92 -4.91 20.77
CA MET A 1 19.39 -3.65 21.37
C MET A 1 20.47 -2.96 20.52
N MET A 2 21.64 -3.56 20.23
CA MET A 2 22.69 -2.87 19.43
C MET A 2 22.25 -2.58 17.98
N LEU A 3 21.59 -3.51 17.30
CA LEU A 3 21.09 -3.29 15.93
C LEU A 3 19.98 -2.21 15.87
N GLU A 4 19.09 -2.18 16.85
CA GLU A 4 18.01 -1.19 16.92
C GLU A 4 18.56 0.23 17.13
N VAL A 5 19.60 0.40 17.94
CA VAL A 5 20.28 1.69 18.15
C VAL A 5 20.97 2.15 16.87
N GLN A 6 21.73 1.26 16.21
CA GLN A 6 22.37 1.58 14.94
C GLN A 6 21.36 1.91 13.84
N LEU A 7 20.24 1.18 13.80
CA LEU A 7 19.16 1.44 12.85
C LEU A 7 18.47 2.79 13.12
N ALA A 8 18.24 3.13 14.39
CA ALA A 8 17.70 4.44 14.77
C ALA A 8 18.63 5.59 14.31
N GLU A 9 19.93 5.48 14.58
CA GLU A 9 20.92 6.48 14.15
C GLU A 9 20.95 6.64 12.62
N LEU A 10 20.91 5.53 11.87
CA LEU A 10 20.87 5.57 10.40
C LEU A 10 19.60 6.26 9.87
N LEU A 11 18.45 6.00 10.49
CA LEU A 11 17.18 6.56 10.07
C LEU A 11 17.03 8.05 10.40
N GLU A 12 17.76 8.56 11.40
CA GLU A 12 17.80 10.02 11.67
C GLU A 12 18.48 10.82 10.54
N GLY A 13 19.30 10.17 9.72
CA GLY A 13 19.97 10.80 8.56
C GLY A 13 19.07 11.05 7.36
N THR A 14 17.80 10.61 7.37
CA THR A 14 16.86 10.83 6.26
C THR A 14 15.86 11.93 6.56
N THR A 15 15.49 12.70 5.52
CA THR A 15 14.42 13.70 5.58
C THR A 15 13.03 13.10 5.44
N ASP A 16 12.92 11.86 4.94
CA ASP A 16 11.66 11.14 4.88
C ASP A 16 11.28 10.62 6.27
N ALA A 17 10.01 10.62 6.61
CA ALA A 17 9.52 9.98 7.81
C ALA A 17 9.87 8.49 7.77
N ALA A 18 10.58 7.98 8.77
CA ALA A 18 11.03 6.60 8.76
C ALA A 18 10.86 5.92 10.13
N PHE A 19 10.45 4.66 10.08
CA PHE A 19 10.39 3.81 11.27
C PHE A 19 10.70 2.35 10.91
N ALA A 20 11.16 1.61 11.89
CA ALA A 20 11.35 0.17 11.79
C ALA A 20 10.32 -0.56 12.64
N ALA A 21 9.69 -1.59 12.08
CA ALA A 21 8.82 -2.52 12.79
C ALA A 21 9.44 -3.92 12.87
N SER A 22 9.24 -4.60 14.00
CA SER A 22 9.60 -6.01 14.16
C SER A 22 8.68 -6.94 13.35
N LEU A 23 8.97 -8.24 13.34
CA LEU A 23 8.11 -9.25 12.69
C LEU A 23 6.74 -9.40 13.36
N GLU A 24 6.61 -8.95 14.59
CA GLU A 24 5.36 -8.90 15.36
C GLU A 24 4.58 -7.61 15.07
N GLY A 25 5.13 -6.70 14.27
CA GLY A 25 4.52 -5.43 13.91
C GLY A 25 4.72 -4.31 14.94
N GLU A 26 5.59 -4.50 15.95
CA GLU A 26 5.89 -3.49 16.95
C GLU A 26 6.90 -2.46 16.42
N ILE A 27 6.64 -1.18 16.62
CA ILE A 27 7.55 -0.08 16.28
C ILE A 27 8.80 -0.15 17.17
N ARG A 28 9.98 -0.21 16.56
CA ARG A 28 11.27 -0.28 17.25
C ARG A 28 12.12 0.98 17.10
N THR A 29 11.92 1.72 16.02
CA THR A 29 12.55 3.03 15.80
C THR A 29 11.53 3.98 15.23
N TRP A 30 11.73 5.28 15.45
CA TRP A 30 10.86 6.34 14.97
C TRP A 30 11.69 7.60 14.86
N ASN A 31 11.99 8.07 13.64
CA ASN A 31 12.89 9.19 13.43
C ASN A 31 12.18 10.54 13.63
N LYS A 32 12.97 11.60 13.64
CA LYS A 32 12.47 12.97 13.84
C LYS A 32 11.50 13.43 12.75
N ALA A 33 11.73 13.01 11.51
CA ALA A 33 10.82 13.32 10.41
C ALA A 33 9.45 12.63 10.59
N ALA A 34 9.43 11.41 11.13
CA ALA A 34 8.19 10.71 11.47
C ALA A 34 7.45 11.40 12.64
N GLU A 35 8.17 11.94 13.63
CA GLU A 35 7.54 12.79 14.67
C GLU A 35 6.85 14.00 14.04
N GLY A 36 7.51 14.67 13.09
CA GLY A 36 6.95 15.83 12.39
C GLY A 36 5.74 15.49 11.53
N LEU A 37 5.79 14.36 10.79
CA LEU A 37 4.71 13.94 9.89
C LEU A 37 3.46 13.49 10.66
N PHE A 38 3.66 12.60 11.64
CA PHE A 38 2.53 11.96 12.35
C PHE A 38 2.09 12.72 13.60
N GLY A 39 2.94 13.60 14.15
CA GLY A 39 2.66 14.33 15.38
C GLY A 39 2.79 13.49 16.67
N TYR A 40 3.34 12.28 16.59
CA TYR A 40 3.66 11.44 17.75
C TYR A 40 5.16 11.48 18.02
N THR A 41 5.56 11.59 19.28
CA THR A 41 6.97 11.41 19.67
C THR A 41 7.37 9.93 19.66
N ALA A 42 8.66 9.64 19.46
CA ALA A 42 9.18 8.28 19.54
C ALA A 42 8.81 7.58 20.86
N ALA A 43 8.87 8.32 22.00
CA ALA A 43 8.50 7.78 23.32
C ALA A 43 7.02 7.33 23.40
N GLN A 44 6.14 7.91 22.60
CA GLN A 44 4.72 7.56 22.58
C GLN A 44 4.41 6.32 21.74
N VAL A 45 5.26 5.99 20.77
CA VAL A 45 4.94 4.96 19.76
C VAL A 45 5.84 3.74 19.80
N ILE A 46 7.06 3.84 20.31
CA ILE A 46 7.97 2.69 20.44
C ILE A 46 7.31 1.60 21.30
N GLY A 47 7.33 0.36 20.80
CA GLY A 47 6.68 -0.80 21.41
C GLY A 47 5.20 -0.96 21.07
N LYS A 48 4.56 0.03 20.41
CA LYS A 48 3.17 -0.10 19.98
C LYS A 48 3.06 -0.80 18.61
N PRO A 49 1.92 -1.44 18.32
CA PRO A 49 1.65 -1.98 16.99
C PRO A 49 1.65 -0.87 15.93
N CYS A 50 2.41 -1.03 14.86
CA CYS A 50 2.49 -0.05 13.78
C CYS A 50 1.12 0.14 13.08
N ALA A 51 0.28 -0.89 13.05
CA ALA A 51 -1.07 -0.80 12.49
C ALA A 51 -1.96 0.19 13.24
N GLU A 52 -1.81 0.31 14.56
CA GLU A 52 -2.59 1.24 15.38
C GLU A 52 -2.10 2.69 15.23
N VAL A 53 -0.77 2.88 15.14
CA VAL A 53 -0.16 4.20 15.06
C VAL A 53 -0.29 4.80 13.66
N VAL A 54 0.03 4.00 12.62
CA VAL A 54 0.05 4.45 11.22
C VAL A 54 -1.34 4.38 10.59
N GLY A 55 -2.06 3.28 10.81
CA GLY A 55 -3.46 3.09 10.39
C GLY A 55 -3.73 3.35 8.91
N GLY A 56 -2.78 3.03 8.04
CA GLY A 56 -2.81 3.38 6.62
C GLY A 56 -3.98 2.76 5.85
N ARG A 57 -4.51 3.53 4.90
CA ARG A 57 -5.61 3.15 4.00
C ARG A 57 -5.30 3.56 2.57
N ILE A 58 -5.75 2.79 1.60
CA ILE A 58 -5.70 3.21 0.19
C ILE A 58 -6.89 4.13 -0.16
N ALA A 59 -6.87 4.73 -1.36
CA ALA A 59 -7.80 5.75 -1.85
C ALA A 59 -9.30 5.44 -1.65
N ASN A 60 -9.67 4.18 -1.42
CA ASN A 60 -11.07 3.75 -1.22
C ASN A 60 -11.40 3.47 0.26
N GLY A 61 -10.54 3.89 1.20
CA GLY A 61 -10.72 3.67 2.62
C GLY A 61 -10.42 2.25 3.09
N ILE A 62 -9.96 1.35 2.19
CA ILE A 62 -9.59 -0.03 2.55
C ILE A 62 -8.31 0.02 3.38
N PRO A 63 -8.28 -0.56 4.60
CA PRO A 63 -7.11 -0.58 5.44
C PRO A 63 -5.98 -1.40 4.80
N VAL A 64 -4.77 -0.84 4.83
CA VAL A 64 -3.52 -1.51 4.44
C VAL A 64 -2.78 -2.00 5.67
N CYS A 65 -2.86 -1.23 6.76
CA CYS A 65 -2.25 -1.55 8.04
C CYS A 65 -3.27 -2.29 8.92
N TYR A 66 -2.98 -3.53 9.27
CA TYR A 66 -3.75 -4.38 10.18
C TYR A 66 -2.82 -5.41 10.82
N GLU A 67 -3.29 -6.10 11.86
CA GLU A 67 -2.48 -7.00 12.70
C GLU A 67 -1.68 -8.06 11.91
N TYR A 68 -2.26 -8.59 10.84
CA TYR A 68 -1.61 -9.58 9.96
C TYR A 68 -1.32 -8.98 8.58
N CYS A 69 -0.70 -7.81 8.52
CA CYS A 69 -0.49 -7.14 7.25
C CYS A 69 0.47 -7.90 6.33
N ASN A 70 0.21 -7.84 5.03
CA ASN A 70 0.99 -8.54 4.00
C ASN A 70 2.48 -8.13 3.98
N ILE A 71 2.82 -6.94 4.51
CA ILE A 71 4.20 -6.46 4.60
C ILE A 71 5.02 -7.35 5.53
N LEU A 72 4.49 -7.70 6.71
CA LEU A 72 5.19 -8.57 7.65
C LEU A 72 5.43 -9.96 7.06
N GLU A 73 4.47 -10.47 6.28
CA GLU A 73 4.66 -11.74 5.55
C GLU A 73 5.73 -11.62 4.46
N CYS A 74 5.79 -10.50 3.74
CA CYS A 74 6.86 -10.23 2.78
C CYS A 74 8.23 -10.13 3.46
N VAL A 75 8.31 -9.52 4.65
CA VAL A 75 9.55 -9.47 5.45
C VAL A 75 10.00 -10.86 5.87
N ARG A 76 9.09 -11.73 6.31
CA ARG A 76 9.38 -13.13 6.65
C ARG A 76 9.93 -13.91 5.46
N THR A 77 9.39 -13.66 4.26
CA THR A 77 9.73 -14.38 3.02
C THR A 77 10.75 -13.67 2.15
N CYS A 78 11.32 -12.54 2.59
CA CYS A 78 12.28 -11.70 1.83
C CYS A 78 11.79 -11.35 0.42
N LYS A 79 10.50 -11.09 0.25
CA LYS A 79 9.93 -10.68 -1.03
C LYS A 79 10.01 -9.17 -1.19
N GLU A 80 10.37 -8.74 -2.39
CA GLU A 80 10.33 -7.33 -2.75
C GLU A 80 8.89 -6.80 -2.72
N ILE A 81 8.75 -5.59 -2.20
CA ILE A 81 7.49 -4.86 -2.13
C ILE A 81 7.67 -3.58 -2.95
N SER A 82 6.84 -3.43 -3.98
CA SER A 82 6.80 -2.18 -4.75
C SER A 82 6.28 -1.03 -3.88
N ASN A 83 6.76 0.18 -4.15
CA ASN A 83 6.26 1.39 -3.52
C ASN A 83 4.74 1.54 -3.76
N TYR A 84 4.05 2.08 -2.78
CA TYR A 84 2.61 2.33 -2.89
C TYR A 84 2.22 3.60 -2.14
N ASP A 85 1.10 4.20 -2.59
CA ASP A 85 0.53 5.38 -1.94
C ASP A 85 -0.57 4.95 -0.98
N MET A 86 -0.59 5.54 0.21
CA MET A 86 -1.67 5.36 1.19
C MET A 86 -1.97 6.65 1.94
N GLU A 87 -3.18 6.75 2.43
CA GLU A 87 -3.59 7.78 3.38
C GLU A 87 -3.35 7.28 4.80
N VAL A 88 -2.72 8.11 5.61
CA VAL A 88 -2.50 7.90 7.04
C VAL A 88 -3.16 9.03 7.82
N LYS A 89 -3.28 8.87 9.14
CA LYS A 89 -3.79 9.93 10.01
C LYS A 89 -2.71 10.40 10.97
N THR A 90 -2.64 11.71 11.15
CA THR A 90 -1.81 12.31 12.19
C THR A 90 -2.42 12.09 13.58
N SER A 91 -1.68 12.44 14.63
CA SER A 91 -2.17 12.43 16.02
C SER A 91 -3.40 13.32 16.24
N LEU A 92 -3.60 14.33 15.38
CA LEU A 92 -4.76 15.23 15.39
C LEU A 92 -5.92 14.69 14.55
N GLY A 93 -5.76 13.52 13.90
CA GLY A 93 -6.77 12.90 13.03
C GLY A 93 -6.81 13.48 11.62
N GLU A 94 -5.87 14.36 11.25
CA GLU A 94 -5.79 14.92 9.91
C GLU A 94 -5.27 13.88 8.91
N PRO A 95 -5.88 13.76 7.72
CA PRO A 95 -5.42 12.85 6.69
C PRO A 95 -4.18 13.40 6.00
N VAL A 96 -3.18 12.53 5.81
CA VAL A 96 -1.95 12.82 5.06
C VAL A 96 -1.72 11.70 4.06
N TRP A 97 -1.44 12.05 2.81
CA TRP A 97 -1.05 11.07 1.79
C TRP A 97 0.45 10.84 1.81
N VAL A 98 0.85 9.59 1.91
CA VAL A 98 2.26 9.19 1.90
C VAL A 98 2.54 8.17 0.80
N ASN A 99 3.71 8.30 0.16
CA ASN A 99 4.29 7.24 -0.64
C ASN A 99 5.20 6.40 0.25
N VAL A 100 4.97 5.10 0.28
CA VAL A 100 5.69 4.17 1.15
C VAL A 100 6.69 3.36 0.35
N SER A 101 7.94 3.39 0.79
CA SER A 101 9.02 2.49 0.36
C SER A 101 9.43 1.61 1.53
N LEU A 102 9.81 0.36 1.24
CA LEU A 102 10.15 -0.63 2.24
C LEU A 102 11.56 -1.18 2.03
N LEU A 103 12.29 -1.29 3.14
CA LEU A 103 13.58 -1.96 3.19
C LEU A 103 13.53 -3.05 4.26
N ILE A 104 13.95 -4.26 3.92
CA ILE A 104 14.09 -5.36 4.86
C ILE A 104 15.51 -5.35 5.40
N VAL A 105 15.66 -5.18 6.72
CA VAL A 105 16.94 -5.25 7.40
C VAL A 105 16.96 -6.53 8.23
N ALA A 106 17.93 -7.39 7.96
CA ALA A 106 18.12 -8.66 8.66
C ALA A 106 19.48 -8.71 9.37
N ASN A 107 19.50 -9.31 10.55
CA ASN A 107 20.75 -9.65 11.23
C ASN A 107 20.91 -11.17 11.21
N GLU A 108 21.80 -11.65 10.37
CA GLU A 108 22.06 -13.09 10.19
C GLU A 108 22.52 -13.81 11.48
N ARG A 109 23.14 -13.08 12.43
CA ARG A 109 23.63 -13.67 13.68
C ARG A 109 22.52 -13.89 14.71
N THR A 110 21.46 -13.10 14.66
CA THR A 110 20.38 -13.12 15.67
C THR A 110 19.03 -13.51 15.09
N ASP A 111 18.96 -13.79 13.79
CA ASP A 111 17.73 -14.02 12.99
C ASP A 111 16.65 -12.91 13.18
N ARG A 112 17.06 -11.73 13.66
CA ARG A 112 16.16 -10.59 13.79
C ARG A 112 16.00 -9.89 12.46
N ARG A 113 14.76 -9.61 12.10
CA ARG A 113 14.39 -8.89 10.88
C ARG A 113 13.50 -7.72 11.23
N PHE A 114 13.69 -6.64 10.49
CA PHE A 114 12.89 -5.43 10.62
C PHE A 114 12.36 -5.00 9.27
N ALA A 115 11.10 -4.57 9.23
CA ALA A 115 10.54 -3.83 8.13
C ALA A 115 10.82 -2.34 8.37
N VAL A 116 11.72 -1.75 7.59
CA VAL A 116 11.95 -0.32 7.61
C VAL A 116 11.04 0.35 6.60
N HIS A 117 10.20 1.24 7.08
CA HIS A 117 9.26 2.01 6.28
C HIS A 117 9.83 3.41 6.09
N PHE A 118 9.91 3.85 4.83
CA PHE A 118 10.15 5.25 4.47
C PHE A 118 8.85 5.81 3.92
N MET A 119 8.41 6.94 4.45
CA MET A 119 7.14 7.57 4.11
C MET A 119 7.39 9.01 3.71
N ARG A 120 7.21 9.29 2.42
CA ARG A 120 7.29 10.64 1.88
C ARG A 120 5.91 11.24 1.80
N ASP A 121 5.74 12.44 2.35
CA ASP A 121 4.51 13.22 2.18
C ASP A 121 4.31 13.55 0.71
N ILE A 122 3.16 13.17 0.18
CA ILE A 122 2.72 13.44 -1.20
C ILE A 122 1.36 14.13 -1.23
N THR A 123 0.94 14.73 -0.13
CA THR A 123 -0.39 15.35 0.03
C THR A 123 -0.62 16.44 -1.02
N GLU A 124 0.37 17.31 -1.24
CA GLU A 124 0.27 18.35 -2.27
C GLU A 124 0.10 17.75 -3.66
N ARG A 125 0.89 16.72 -4.01
CA ARG A 125 0.79 16.02 -5.29
C ARG A 125 -0.60 15.41 -5.47
N LYS A 126 -1.10 14.71 -4.45
CA LYS A 126 -2.44 14.08 -4.49
C LYS A 126 -3.56 15.09 -4.58
N THR A 127 -3.45 16.20 -3.89
CA THR A 127 -4.42 17.30 -3.96
C THR A 127 -4.45 17.91 -5.37
N ALA A 128 -3.29 18.16 -5.96
CA ALA A 128 -3.19 18.67 -7.34
C ALA A 128 -3.77 17.68 -8.36
N GLU A 129 -3.48 16.36 -8.24
CA GLU A 129 -4.06 15.31 -9.08
C GLU A 129 -5.60 15.30 -8.99
N LEU A 130 -6.14 15.34 -7.77
CA LEU A 130 -7.58 15.36 -7.52
C LEU A 130 -8.25 16.61 -8.10
N LEU A 131 -7.63 17.79 -7.93
CA LEU A 131 -8.12 19.05 -8.48
C LEU A 131 -8.13 19.03 -10.00
N THR A 132 -7.03 18.55 -10.62
CA THR A 132 -6.92 18.41 -12.07
C THR A 132 -8.00 17.48 -12.62
N ASN A 133 -8.21 16.34 -11.99
CA ASN A 133 -9.24 15.38 -12.37
C ASN A 133 -10.65 15.99 -12.24
N LYS A 134 -10.90 16.76 -11.19
CA LYS A 134 -12.17 17.47 -10.99
C LYS A 134 -12.40 18.54 -12.07
N MET A 135 -11.37 19.31 -12.40
CA MET A 135 -11.42 20.31 -13.47
C MET A 135 -11.69 19.66 -14.84
N MET A 136 -11.02 18.53 -15.15
CA MET A 136 -11.26 17.78 -16.38
C MET A 136 -12.70 17.25 -16.47
N ARG A 137 -13.29 16.77 -15.38
CA ARG A 137 -14.70 16.35 -15.32
C ARG A 137 -15.61 17.53 -15.58
N MET A 138 -15.43 18.65 -14.88
CA MET A 138 -16.22 19.87 -15.09
C MET A 138 -16.11 20.41 -16.53
N ALA A 139 -14.91 20.36 -17.12
CA ALA A 139 -14.73 20.78 -18.52
C ALA A 139 -15.46 19.84 -19.49
N LYS A 140 -15.47 18.54 -19.25
CA LYS A 140 -16.28 17.58 -20.04
C LYS A 140 -17.76 17.85 -19.91
N ASP A 141 -18.25 18.15 -18.72
CA ASP A 141 -19.67 18.46 -18.48
C ASP A 141 -20.09 19.76 -19.16
N LEU A 142 -19.18 20.75 -19.33
CA LEU A 142 -19.45 22.01 -20.01
C LEU A 142 -19.39 21.92 -21.53
N VAL A 143 -18.58 20.99 -22.09
CA VAL A 143 -18.39 20.87 -23.56
C VAL A 143 -19.32 19.82 -24.17
N GLY A 144 -19.88 18.92 -23.38
CA GLY A 144 -20.77 17.86 -23.82
C GLY A 144 -22.09 17.87 -23.09
N GLY A 145 -23.08 18.66 -23.60
CA GLY A 145 -24.48 18.47 -23.24
C GLY A 145 -24.97 17.11 -23.74
N GLY A 146 -24.77 16.07 -22.96
CA GLY A 146 -25.27 14.73 -23.25
C GLY A 146 -25.03 13.87 -22.02
N ALA A 147 -26.12 13.44 -21.41
CA ALA A 147 -26.13 12.46 -20.34
C ALA A 147 -25.41 11.17 -20.82
N GLU A 148 -24.16 11.04 -20.50
CA GLU A 148 -23.49 9.75 -20.55
C GLU A 148 -22.91 9.46 -19.17
N ASN A 149 -23.58 8.51 -18.55
CA ASN A 149 -23.10 7.55 -17.55
C ASN A 149 -21.69 7.83 -17.03
N ASP A 150 -21.56 7.72 -15.71
CA ASP A 150 -20.32 7.35 -14.98
C ASP A 150 -19.69 6.05 -15.54
N ALA A 151 -19.65 5.90 -16.84
CA ALA A 151 -18.99 4.81 -17.52
C ALA A 151 -17.49 5.04 -17.41
N LEU A 152 -16.88 4.34 -16.45
CA LEU A 152 -15.46 4.04 -16.43
C LEU A 152 -15.00 3.74 -17.86
N PRO A 153 -13.78 4.15 -18.28
CA PRO A 153 -13.29 3.92 -19.64
C PRO A 153 -13.50 2.45 -20.06
N PRO A 154 -13.83 2.21 -21.34
CA PRO A 154 -14.16 0.87 -21.83
C PRO A 154 -13.02 -0.08 -21.47
N ILE A 155 -13.35 -1.11 -20.74
CA ILE A 155 -12.41 -2.15 -20.31
C ILE A 155 -12.07 -2.97 -21.54
N SER A 156 -10.79 -3.08 -21.88
CA SER A 156 -10.36 -4.22 -22.66
C SER A 156 -10.76 -5.48 -21.87
N GLN A 157 -11.62 -6.31 -22.46
CA GLN A 157 -12.34 -7.38 -21.75
C GLN A 157 -11.45 -8.18 -20.81
N VAL A 158 -11.78 -8.16 -19.52
CA VAL A 158 -11.13 -9.00 -18.52
C VAL A 158 -11.56 -10.45 -18.80
N THR A 159 -10.59 -11.34 -18.99
CA THR A 159 -10.89 -12.73 -19.33
C THR A 159 -11.46 -13.51 -18.14
N PRO A 160 -12.20 -14.62 -18.37
CA PRO A 160 -12.72 -15.45 -17.28
C PRO A 160 -11.64 -15.94 -16.31
N GLN A 161 -10.42 -16.18 -16.79
CA GLN A 161 -9.29 -16.59 -15.94
C GLN A 161 -8.79 -15.45 -15.05
N GLU A 162 -8.75 -14.23 -15.60
CA GLU A 162 -8.40 -13.02 -14.83
C GLU A 162 -9.47 -12.70 -13.77
N ILE A 163 -10.74 -12.93 -14.07
CA ILE A 163 -11.85 -12.81 -13.10
C ILE A 163 -11.67 -13.81 -11.94
N LYS A 164 -11.29 -15.05 -12.23
CA LYS A 164 -10.99 -16.05 -11.20
C LYS A 164 -9.83 -15.61 -10.31
N VAL A 165 -8.76 -15.09 -10.91
CA VAL A 165 -7.62 -14.55 -10.16
C VAL A 165 -8.05 -13.40 -9.25
N LEU A 166 -8.83 -12.44 -9.76
CA LEU A 166 -9.39 -11.32 -8.99
C LEU A 166 -10.26 -11.81 -7.82
N SER A 167 -11.14 -12.79 -8.07
CA SER A 167 -12.01 -13.36 -7.03
C SER A 167 -11.22 -14.03 -5.90
N LEU A 168 -10.12 -14.71 -6.22
CA LEU A 168 -9.24 -15.34 -5.22
C LEU A 168 -8.44 -14.31 -4.45
N LEU A 169 -7.97 -13.26 -5.11
CA LEU A 169 -7.32 -12.12 -4.46
C LEU A 169 -8.27 -11.39 -3.52
N ALA A 170 -9.54 -11.20 -3.92
CA ALA A 170 -10.59 -10.59 -3.08
C ALA A 170 -10.89 -11.41 -1.82
N LYS A 171 -10.73 -12.74 -1.90
CA LYS A 171 -10.85 -13.65 -0.75
C LYS A 171 -9.59 -13.68 0.14
N GLY A 172 -8.60 -12.85 -0.14
CA GLY A 172 -7.35 -12.80 0.62
C GLY A 172 -6.41 -13.98 0.40
N LYS A 173 -6.59 -14.76 -0.66
CA LYS A 173 -5.71 -15.90 -0.98
C LYS A 173 -4.30 -15.45 -1.30
N THR A 174 -3.34 -16.18 -0.78
CA THR A 174 -1.90 -15.97 -1.05
C THR A 174 -1.49 -16.47 -2.44
N THR A 175 -0.35 -15.99 -2.95
CA THR A 175 0.19 -16.47 -4.24
C THR A 175 0.30 -18.00 -4.33
N PRO A 176 0.83 -18.74 -3.34
CA PRO A 176 0.89 -20.19 -3.35
C PRO A 176 -0.50 -20.84 -3.42
N GLU A 177 -1.46 -20.35 -2.65
CA GLU A 177 -2.84 -20.86 -2.65
C GLU A 177 -3.51 -20.66 -4.01
N ILE A 178 -3.37 -19.48 -4.62
CA ILE A 178 -3.94 -19.17 -5.94
C ILE A 178 -3.30 -20.07 -7.02
N THR A 179 -1.98 -20.21 -7.00
CA THR A 179 -1.29 -21.06 -7.99
C THR A 179 -1.68 -22.53 -7.84
N SER A 180 -1.83 -23.02 -6.61
CA SER A 180 -2.30 -24.39 -6.34
C SER A 180 -3.75 -24.58 -6.78
N GLU A 181 -4.64 -23.64 -6.46
CA GLU A 181 -6.08 -23.75 -6.77
C GLU A 181 -6.36 -23.64 -8.27
N LEU A 182 -5.59 -22.82 -8.99
CA LEU A 182 -5.73 -22.65 -10.44
C LEU A 182 -4.87 -23.59 -11.29
N GLY A 183 -3.97 -24.37 -10.67
CA GLY A 183 -3.05 -25.25 -11.38
C GLY A 183 -2.07 -24.54 -12.30
N ILE A 184 -1.64 -23.30 -11.94
CA ILE A 184 -0.76 -22.46 -12.76
C ILE A 184 0.55 -22.15 -12.05
N GLY A 185 1.59 -21.84 -12.82
CA GLY A 185 2.87 -21.39 -12.28
C GLY A 185 2.80 -19.96 -11.72
N THR A 186 3.74 -19.62 -10.80
CA THR A 186 3.84 -18.28 -10.21
C THR A 186 4.09 -17.19 -11.27
N SER A 187 4.84 -17.49 -12.33
CA SER A 187 5.07 -16.57 -13.45
C SER A 187 3.78 -16.28 -14.21
N THR A 188 2.96 -17.31 -14.45
CA THR A 188 1.66 -17.21 -15.12
C THR A 188 0.71 -16.35 -14.29
N LEU A 189 0.66 -16.56 -12.97
CA LEU A 189 -0.14 -15.71 -12.07
C LEU A 189 0.30 -14.25 -12.10
N ARG A 190 1.61 -13.99 -12.11
CA ARG A 190 2.14 -12.61 -12.24
C ARG A 190 1.69 -11.96 -13.54
N ASN A 191 1.73 -12.70 -14.66
CA ASN A 191 1.26 -12.21 -15.96
C ASN A 191 -0.24 -11.89 -15.93
N HIS A 192 -1.07 -12.75 -15.33
CA HIS A 192 -2.49 -12.45 -15.17
C HIS A 192 -2.73 -11.19 -14.35
N ILE A 193 -2.02 -11.00 -13.23
CA ILE A 193 -2.14 -9.80 -12.39
C ILE A 193 -1.67 -8.55 -13.16
N SER A 194 -0.56 -8.65 -13.91
CA SER A 194 -0.08 -7.54 -14.74
C SER A 194 -1.09 -7.15 -15.82
N ASN A 195 -1.67 -8.13 -16.51
CA ASN A 195 -2.69 -7.90 -17.53
C ASN A 195 -3.96 -7.30 -16.94
N VAL A 196 -4.40 -7.77 -15.78
CA VAL A 196 -5.53 -7.20 -15.05
C VAL A 196 -5.26 -5.74 -14.69
N ASN A 197 -4.09 -5.44 -14.11
CA ASN A 197 -3.72 -4.08 -13.77
C ASN A 197 -3.75 -3.16 -15.00
N HIS A 198 -3.20 -3.62 -16.12
CA HIS A 198 -3.22 -2.86 -17.38
C HIS A 198 -4.68 -2.63 -17.87
N LYS A 199 -5.51 -3.67 -17.88
CA LYS A 199 -6.90 -3.62 -18.33
C LYS A 199 -7.81 -2.76 -17.44
N LEU A 200 -7.57 -2.78 -16.12
CA LEU A 200 -8.34 -2.01 -15.15
C LEU A 200 -7.74 -0.64 -14.85
N HIS A 201 -6.60 -0.28 -15.50
CA HIS A 201 -5.84 0.95 -15.27
C HIS A 201 -5.45 1.12 -13.80
N THR A 202 -4.92 0.05 -13.20
CA THR A 202 -4.50 -0.01 -11.80
C THR A 202 -3.01 -0.31 -11.69
N THR A 203 -2.41 0.05 -10.56
CA THR A 203 -0.98 -0.14 -10.31
C THR A 203 -0.68 -1.23 -9.28
N SER A 204 -1.72 -1.69 -8.57
CA SER A 204 -1.58 -2.70 -7.52
C SER A 204 -2.67 -3.77 -7.56
N ARG A 205 -2.38 -4.94 -6.96
CA ARG A 205 -3.35 -6.05 -6.83
C ARG A 205 -4.62 -5.65 -6.09
N ILE A 206 -4.45 -4.85 -5.02
CA ILE A 206 -5.55 -4.40 -4.18
C ILE A 206 -6.43 -3.43 -4.97
N GLU A 207 -5.82 -2.50 -5.68
CA GLU A 207 -6.54 -1.56 -6.53
C GLU A 207 -7.30 -2.27 -7.65
N ALA A 208 -6.71 -3.32 -8.26
CA ALA A 208 -7.38 -4.14 -9.25
C ALA A 208 -8.63 -4.84 -8.69
N VAL A 209 -8.53 -5.42 -7.49
CA VAL A 209 -9.67 -6.04 -6.80
C VAL A 209 -10.77 -5.01 -6.53
N VAL A 210 -10.42 -3.83 -6.03
CA VAL A 210 -11.39 -2.76 -5.75
C VAL A 210 -12.08 -2.30 -7.03
N GLN A 211 -11.34 -2.10 -8.11
CA GLN A 211 -11.91 -1.72 -9.40
C GLN A 211 -12.80 -2.83 -9.96
N ALA A 212 -12.43 -4.10 -9.77
CA ALA A 212 -13.24 -5.23 -10.19
C ALA A 212 -14.59 -5.29 -9.45
N ILE A 213 -14.59 -5.07 -8.12
CA ILE A 213 -15.81 -4.99 -7.31
C ILE A 213 -16.68 -3.81 -7.76
N LYS A 214 -16.10 -2.60 -7.91
CA LYS A 214 -16.83 -1.40 -8.36
C LYS A 214 -17.50 -1.57 -9.71
N ARG A 215 -16.93 -2.38 -10.59
CA ARG A 215 -17.42 -2.64 -11.94
C ARG A 215 -18.30 -3.88 -12.03
N GLY A 216 -18.59 -4.54 -10.90
CA GLY A 216 -19.42 -5.74 -10.87
C GLY A 216 -18.81 -6.94 -11.59
N LEU A 217 -17.46 -7.02 -11.67
CA LEU A 217 -16.77 -8.15 -12.29
C LEU A 217 -16.61 -9.33 -11.34
N ILE A 218 -16.59 -9.03 -10.03
CA ILE A 218 -16.49 -10.00 -8.92
C ILE A 218 -17.33 -9.54 -7.76
#